data_eca82d3de9c9d8ff56110881c50730a1
#
_entry.id   eca82d3de9c9d8ff56110881c50730a1
#
_cell.length_a   1.000
_cell.length_b   1.000
_cell.length_c   1.000
_cell.angle_alpha   90.00
_cell.angle_beta   90.00
_cell.angle_gamma   90.00
#
_symmetry.space_group_name_H-M   'P 1'
#
loop_
_entity.id
_entity.type
_entity.pdbx_description
1 polymer ?
#
loop_
_entity_poly.entity_id
_entity_poly.type
_entity_poly.pdbx_seq_one_letter_code
_entity_poly.pdbx_strand_id
1 'polypeptide(L)'
;MPSLLPRRLTAAILFATVAVFSGGCWAQGTAPSTSQWREETIGPRPDWSWLVVLRFVTEADYPPFNYRDEDGTLTGFNVDLARALCRELDVNCDVNAVDWDKLVPALRDNEADAAVASMAISPSTIEQVDFTDSYYATPAKFVARNASKIDGITPEDLDGRKIGVTAQTAHEAYLRHFFADAAIVTFETDEEARTALREEKIDLLFGDAISLMFWINGSDSQGCCQFRGRGFLEAKYFGEGVGIAVAKGNIRLKEVLNYALARVRGSGRYEELLLRYFPLAIY
;
A
#
# COMPACT_ATOMS: atom_id res chain seq x y z
N MET A 1 82.57 -64.51 -16.20
CA MET A 1 81.34 -65.31 -16.09
C MET A 1 80.19 -64.38 -15.67
N PRO A 2 79.27 -64.04 -16.56
CA PRO A 2 78.20 -63.12 -16.27
C PRO A 2 76.88 -63.84 -15.97
N SER A 3 76.23 -63.43 -14.94
CA SER A 3 74.89 -63.88 -14.56
C SER A 3 73.85 -62.93 -15.12
N LEU A 4 72.95 -63.50 -15.86
CA LEU A 4 71.79 -62.86 -16.43
C LEU A 4 70.68 -62.67 -15.34
N LEU A 5 70.18 -61.46 -15.15
CA LEU A 5 68.95 -61.15 -14.34
C LEU A 5 67.82 -60.71 -15.29
N PRO A 6 66.59 -61.17 -15.08
CA PRO A 6 65.46 -60.87 -15.94
C PRO A 6 64.86 -59.52 -15.64
N ARG A 7 64.47 -58.82 -16.67
CA ARG A 7 63.79 -57.54 -16.71
C ARG A 7 62.31 -57.68 -16.29
N ARG A 8 61.98 -57.16 -15.15
CA ARG A 8 60.55 -57.07 -14.73
C ARG A 8 59.94 -55.82 -15.33
N LEU A 9 58.88 -56.00 -16.12
CA LEU A 9 58.01 -54.95 -16.59
C LEU A 9 57.07 -54.54 -15.41
N THR A 10 57.16 -53.31 -14.98
CA THR A 10 56.20 -52.66 -14.09
C THR A 10 55.14 -51.89 -14.90
N ALA A 11 53.92 -52.37 -14.94
CA ALA A 11 52.82 -51.68 -15.53
C ALA A 11 52.39 -50.51 -14.60
N ALA A 12 52.50 -49.30 -15.09
CA ALA A 12 51.99 -48.12 -14.38
C ALA A 12 50.47 -48.01 -14.62
N ILE A 13 49.69 -48.21 -13.55
CA ILE A 13 48.26 -47.97 -13.55
C ILE A 13 48.07 -46.48 -13.28
N LEU A 14 47.62 -45.71 -14.30
CA LEU A 14 47.16 -44.35 -14.15
C LEU A 14 45.77 -44.35 -13.50
N PHE A 15 45.66 -43.93 -12.26
CA PHE A 15 44.39 -43.55 -11.64
C PHE A 15 43.99 -42.17 -12.10
N ALA A 16 42.98 -42.08 -12.99
CA ALA A 16 42.33 -40.83 -13.31
C ALA A 16 41.36 -40.48 -12.19
N THR A 17 41.71 -39.52 -11.36
CA THR A 17 40.78 -38.94 -10.37
C THR A 17 39.81 -37.99 -11.10
N VAL A 18 38.57 -38.43 -11.26
CA VAL A 18 37.47 -37.58 -11.71
C VAL A 18 37.06 -36.68 -10.52
N ALA A 19 37.47 -35.40 -10.59
CA ALA A 19 36.97 -34.39 -9.67
C ALA A 19 35.50 -34.05 -10.04
N VAL A 20 34.56 -34.55 -9.29
CA VAL A 20 33.16 -34.15 -9.37
C VAL A 20 33.07 -32.76 -8.75
N PHE A 21 33.03 -31.71 -9.59
CA PHE A 21 32.63 -30.37 -9.19
C PHE A 21 31.09 -30.41 -8.92
N SER A 22 30.72 -30.59 -7.67
CA SER A 22 29.35 -30.29 -7.22
C SER A 22 29.15 -28.78 -7.25
N GLY A 23 28.71 -28.27 -8.40
CA GLY A 23 28.24 -26.90 -8.54
C GLY A 23 27.04 -26.68 -7.63
N GLY A 24 27.27 -26.11 -6.46
CA GLY A 24 26.20 -25.61 -5.61
C GLY A 24 25.46 -24.51 -6.37
N CYS A 25 24.25 -24.84 -6.84
CA CYS A 25 23.30 -23.88 -7.36
C CYS A 25 22.90 -22.98 -6.17
N TRP A 26 23.57 -21.86 -6.01
CA TRP A 26 23.08 -20.80 -5.12
C TRP A 26 21.82 -20.27 -5.76
N ALA A 27 20.66 -20.75 -5.29
CA ALA A 27 19.40 -20.08 -5.56
C ALA A 27 19.53 -18.67 -4.97
N GLN A 28 19.79 -17.70 -5.86
CA GLN A 28 19.57 -16.28 -5.52
C GLN A 28 18.08 -16.15 -5.28
N GLY A 29 17.70 -16.21 -3.99
CA GLY A 29 16.39 -15.81 -3.56
C GLY A 29 16.21 -14.36 -4.00
N THR A 30 15.45 -14.15 -5.06
CA THR A 30 14.92 -12.84 -5.39
C THR A 30 14.12 -12.41 -4.17
N ALA A 31 14.57 -11.34 -3.50
CA ALA A 31 13.78 -10.70 -2.47
C ALA A 31 12.38 -10.47 -3.04
N PRO A 32 11.31 -10.83 -2.31
CA PRO A 32 9.97 -10.56 -2.79
C PRO A 32 9.88 -9.06 -3.06
N SER A 33 9.57 -8.70 -4.30
CA SER A 33 9.31 -7.31 -4.66
C SER A 33 8.18 -6.84 -3.76
N THR A 34 8.38 -5.74 -3.05
CA THR A 34 7.43 -5.14 -2.10
C THR A 34 6.17 -4.57 -2.76
N SER A 35 6.02 -4.69 -4.06
CA SER A 35 4.80 -4.36 -4.77
C SER A 35 3.87 -5.58 -4.75
N GLN A 36 2.96 -5.64 -3.77
CA GLN A 36 1.82 -6.58 -3.80
C GLN A 36 0.75 -6.17 -4.82
N TRP A 37 1.04 -5.21 -5.66
CA TRP A 37 0.23 -4.95 -6.83
C TRP A 37 0.49 -6.11 -7.80
N ARG A 38 -0.53 -6.97 -7.93
CA ARG A 38 -0.58 -7.98 -8.99
C ARG A 38 -0.17 -7.26 -10.27
N GLU A 39 0.73 -7.83 -11.11
CA GLU A 39 0.90 -7.37 -12.50
C GLU A 39 -0.48 -7.37 -13.12
N GLU A 40 -1.15 -6.23 -13.04
CA GLU A 40 -2.44 -6.03 -13.69
C GLU A 40 -2.15 -6.14 -15.17
N THR A 41 -2.65 -7.20 -15.78
CA THR A 41 -2.64 -7.32 -17.24
C THR A 41 -3.44 -6.13 -17.75
N ILE A 42 -2.73 -5.12 -18.29
CA ILE A 42 -3.37 -3.92 -18.82
C ILE A 42 -4.33 -4.41 -19.92
N GLY A 43 -5.62 -4.22 -19.71
CA GLY A 43 -6.67 -4.61 -20.64
C GLY A 43 -6.53 -3.92 -22.01
N PRO A 44 -7.36 -4.27 -22.98
CA PRO A 44 -7.35 -3.61 -24.28
C PRO A 44 -7.57 -2.10 -24.10
N ARG A 45 -6.87 -1.31 -24.94
CA ARG A 45 -6.98 0.14 -24.91
C ARG A 45 -8.41 0.59 -25.23
N PRO A 46 -9.13 1.26 -24.30
CA PRO A 46 -10.46 1.82 -24.61
C PRO A 46 -10.35 3.00 -25.58
N ASP A 47 -11.45 3.38 -26.21
CA ASP A 47 -11.51 4.60 -27.03
C ASP A 47 -11.89 5.80 -26.15
N TRP A 48 -11.03 6.81 -26.12
CA TRP A 48 -11.29 8.09 -25.46
C TRP A 48 -11.11 9.30 -26.38
N SER A 49 -11.20 9.12 -27.69
CA SER A 49 -11.09 10.20 -28.69
C SER A 49 -12.11 11.33 -28.50
N TRP A 50 -13.19 11.07 -27.76
CA TRP A 50 -14.22 12.02 -27.37
C TRP A 50 -13.81 12.92 -26.19
N LEU A 51 -12.79 12.54 -25.42
CA LEU A 51 -12.37 13.22 -24.20
C LEU A 51 -11.27 14.23 -24.51
N VAL A 52 -11.61 15.50 -24.56
CA VAL A 52 -10.66 16.61 -24.83
C VAL A 52 -10.15 17.20 -23.53
N VAL A 53 -11.02 17.32 -22.53
CA VAL A 53 -10.72 17.84 -21.19
C VAL A 53 -11.30 16.86 -20.18
N LEU A 54 -10.53 16.47 -19.19
CA LEU A 54 -10.97 15.69 -18.05
C LEU A 54 -11.08 16.59 -16.83
N ARG A 55 -12.31 16.82 -16.37
CA ARG A 55 -12.63 17.71 -15.25
C ARG A 55 -12.72 16.91 -13.96
N PHE A 56 -11.72 17.08 -13.10
CA PHE A 56 -11.72 16.48 -11.77
C PHE A 56 -12.20 17.47 -10.72
N VAL A 57 -12.92 16.93 -9.72
CA VAL A 57 -13.18 17.62 -8.46
C VAL A 57 -12.54 16.85 -7.30
N THR A 58 -12.11 17.61 -6.30
CA THR A 58 -11.57 17.12 -5.02
C THR A 58 -11.97 18.10 -3.92
N GLU A 59 -11.62 17.84 -2.68
CA GLU A 59 -11.68 18.82 -1.61
C GLU A 59 -10.30 19.47 -1.38
N ALA A 60 -10.15 20.38 -0.44
CA ALA A 60 -8.90 21.12 -0.26
C ALA A 60 -8.41 21.19 1.20
N ASP A 61 -8.85 20.28 2.08
CA ASP A 61 -8.55 20.25 3.51
C ASP A 61 -8.13 18.89 4.07
N TYR A 62 -7.67 17.99 3.18
CA TYR A 62 -7.22 16.64 3.55
C TYR A 62 -5.74 16.37 3.18
N PRO A 63 -4.77 17.02 3.86
CA PRO A 63 -3.35 16.76 3.61
C PRO A 63 -2.95 15.33 4.08
N PRO A 64 -2.03 14.66 3.38
CA PRO A 64 -1.29 15.09 2.19
C PRO A 64 -1.99 14.70 0.88
N PHE A 65 -3.26 14.30 0.91
CA PHE A 65 -3.99 13.79 -0.26
C PHE A 65 -4.46 14.90 -1.19
N ASN A 66 -5.14 15.91 -0.65
CA ASN A 66 -5.64 17.07 -1.37
C ASN A 66 -5.76 18.26 -0.41
N TYR A 67 -5.03 19.31 -0.67
CA TYR A 67 -4.95 20.49 0.19
C TYR A 67 -4.45 21.71 -0.58
N ARG A 68 -4.57 22.88 0.03
CA ARG A 68 -3.90 24.07 -0.48
C ARG A 68 -2.58 24.26 0.23
N ASP A 69 -1.52 24.49 -0.55
CA ASP A 69 -0.21 24.85 0.01
C ASP A 69 -0.19 26.30 0.53
N GLU A 70 0.97 26.75 1.01
CA GLU A 70 1.15 28.09 1.57
C GLU A 70 0.85 29.21 0.57
N ASP A 71 0.99 28.95 -0.74
CA ASP A 71 0.68 29.87 -1.83
C ASP A 71 -0.79 29.79 -2.25
N GLY A 72 -1.60 28.94 -1.64
CA GLY A 72 -2.99 28.69 -1.95
C GLY A 72 -3.20 27.76 -3.17
N THR A 73 -2.13 27.18 -3.71
CA THR A 73 -2.19 26.24 -4.84
C THR A 73 -2.75 24.90 -4.41
N LEU A 74 -3.71 24.38 -5.18
CA LEU A 74 -4.27 23.04 -4.93
C LEU A 74 -3.22 21.98 -5.28
N THR A 75 -2.86 21.17 -4.30
CA THR A 75 -1.80 20.15 -4.37
C THR A 75 -2.17 18.91 -3.55
N GLY A 76 -1.31 17.88 -3.56
CA GLY A 76 -1.47 16.63 -2.82
C GLY A 76 -1.47 15.41 -3.73
N PHE A 77 -1.41 14.24 -3.09
CA PHE A 77 -1.33 12.95 -3.80
C PHE A 77 -2.48 12.77 -4.81
N ASN A 78 -3.73 13.04 -4.42
CA ASN A 78 -4.90 12.92 -5.29
C ASN A 78 -4.82 13.86 -6.49
N VAL A 79 -4.41 15.10 -6.25
CA VAL A 79 -4.27 16.13 -7.29
C VAL A 79 -3.19 15.77 -8.30
N ASP A 80 -2.04 15.30 -7.82
CA ASP A 80 -0.95 14.87 -8.69
C ASP A 80 -1.26 13.57 -9.42
N LEU A 81 -2.04 12.65 -8.81
CA LEU A 81 -2.56 11.46 -9.46
C LEU A 81 -3.50 11.85 -10.62
N ALA A 82 -4.47 12.74 -10.39
CA ALA A 82 -5.36 13.25 -11.45
C ALA A 82 -4.56 13.80 -12.63
N ARG A 83 -3.56 14.65 -12.33
CA ARG A 83 -2.67 15.21 -13.37
C ARG A 83 -1.84 14.13 -14.10
N ALA A 84 -1.44 13.05 -13.38
CA ALA A 84 -0.73 11.94 -13.99
C ALA A 84 -1.62 11.14 -14.94
N LEU A 85 -2.89 10.92 -14.58
CA LEU A 85 -3.89 10.27 -15.44
C LEU A 85 -4.15 11.07 -16.72
N CYS A 86 -4.32 12.38 -16.60
CA CYS A 86 -4.51 13.24 -17.78
C CYS A 86 -3.30 13.17 -18.73
N ARG A 87 -2.07 13.20 -18.18
CA ARG A 87 -0.86 13.06 -19.01
C ARG A 87 -0.77 11.70 -19.70
N GLU A 88 -1.15 10.62 -19.02
CA GLU A 88 -1.16 9.29 -19.60
C GLU A 88 -2.16 9.16 -20.75
N LEU A 89 -3.29 9.85 -20.65
CA LEU A 89 -4.34 9.88 -21.67
C LEU A 89 -4.09 10.91 -22.79
N ASP A 90 -3.11 11.79 -22.61
CA ASP A 90 -2.84 12.94 -23.50
C ASP A 90 -4.07 13.85 -23.69
N VAL A 91 -4.73 14.19 -22.56
CA VAL A 91 -5.89 15.09 -22.51
C VAL A 91 -5.61 16.29 -21.61
N ASN A 92 -6.33 17.39 -21.82
CA ASN A 92 -6.27 18.52 -20.91
C ASN A 92 -6.84 18.15 -19.55
N CYS A 93 -6.24 18.71 -18.48
CA CYS A 93 -6.61 18.43 -17.10
C CYS A 93 -7.15 19.68 -16.42
N ASP A 94 -8.34 19.59 -15.87
CA ASP A 94 -8.89 20.60 -14.99
C ASP A 94 -9.16 19.95 -13.62
N VAL A 95 -8.57 20.50 -12.53
CA VAL A 95 -8.72 19.95 -11.18
C VAL A 95 -9.15 21.07 -10.26
N ASN A 96 -10.39 21.01 -9.81
CA ASN A 96 -11.00 22.03 -8.98
C ASN A 96 -11.35 21.49 -7.58
N ALA A 97 -11.18 22.35 -6.56
CA ALA A 97 -11.62 22.04 -5.22
C ALA A 97 -13.05 22.49 -4.98
N VAL A 98 -13.85 21.61 -4.39
CA VAL A 98 -15.20 21.86 -3.89
C VAL A 98 -15.35 21.28 -2.48
N ASP A 99 -16.39 21.66 -1.75
CA ASP A 99 -16.68 21.06 -0.47
C ASP A 99 -17.05 19.56 -0.62
N TRP A 100 -16.78 18.75 0.40
CA TRP A 100 -17.02 17.30 0.37
C TRP A 100 -18.45 16.94 -0.06
N ASP A 101 -19.44 17.64 0.45
CA ASP A 101 -20.86 17.41 0.15
C ASP A 101 -21.26 17.80 -1.29
N LYS A 102 -20.40 18.50 -2.00
CA LYS A 102 -20.58 18.89 -3.42
C LYS A 102 -19.98 17.93 -4.42
N LEU A 103 -19.10 17.00 -3.99
CA LEU A 103 -18.42 16.07 -4.90
C LEU A 103 -19.41 15.22 -5.72
N VAL A 104 -20.35 14.55 -5.05
CA VAL A 104 -21.35 13.69 -5.70
C VAL A 104 -22.35 14.51 -6.53
N PRO A 105 -22.92 15.64 -6.03
CA PRO A 105 -23.70 16.55 -6.86
C PRO A 105 -23.00 16.99 -8.14
N ALA A 106 -21.72 17.41 -8.09
CA ALA A 106 -20.97 17.84 -9.26
C ALA A 106 -20.87 16.77 -10.34
N LEU A 107 -20.70 15.49 -9.95
CA LEU A 107 -20.72 14.37 -10.88
C LEU A 107 -22.11 14.14 -11.49
N ARG A 108 -23.14 14.13 -10.66
CA ARG A 108 -24.52 13.92 -11.09
C ARG A 108 -25.01 15.01 -12.04
N ASP A 109 -24.66 16.26 -11.75
CA ASP A 109 -25.14 17.44 -12.49
C ASP A 109 -24.21 17.76 -13.69
N ASN A 110 -23.20 16.88 -13.95
CA ASN A 110 -22.22 16.97 -15.05
C ASN A 110 -21.36 18.25 -15.01
N GLU A 111 -21.15 18.81 -13.81
CA GLU A 111 -20.22 19.91 -13.57
C GLU A 111 -18.78 19.41 -13.56
N ALA A 112 -18.57 18.15 -13.16
CA ALA A 112 -17.30 17.43 -13.23
C ALA A 112 -17.48 16.05 -13.85
N ASP A 113 -16.38 15.47 -14.38
CA ASP A 113 -16.37 14.15 -14.97
C ASP A 113 -15.99 13.07 -13.94
N ALA A 114 -15.09 13.38 -13.01
CA ALA A 114 -14.61 12.46 -12.00
C ALA A 114 -14.29 13.19 -10.69
N ALA A 115 -14.37 12.48 -9.55
CA ALA A 115 -13.93 12.96 -8.24
C ALA A 115 -12.76 12.10 -7.72
N VAL A 116 -11.66 12.75 -7.36
CA VAL A 116 -10.46 12.11 -6.80
C VAL A 116 -10.15 12.72 -5.43
N ALA A 117 -10.82 12.21 -4.40
CA ALA A 117 -10.89 12.81 -3.06
C ALA A 117 -10.77 11.77 -1.93
N SER A 118 -10.06 10.66 -2.16
CA SER A 118 -9.99 9.55 -1.19
C SER A 118 -11.35 8.99 -0.78
N MET A 119 -12.32 9.00 -1.69
CA MET A 119 -13.66 8.52 -1.41
C MET A 119 -13.65 7.00 -1.26
N ALA A 120 -14.11 6.51 -0.12
CA ALA A 120 -14.15 5.07 0.17
C ALA A 120 -15.18 4.35 -0.71
N ILE A 121 -14.77 3.20 -1.25
CA ILE A 121 -15.67 2.27 -1.93
C ILE A 121 -16.46 1.52 -0.85
N SER A 122 -17.72 1.89 -0.66
CA SER A 122 -18.59 1.35 0.38
C SER A 122 -20.01 1.12 -0.15
N PRO A 123 -20.84 0.30 0.50
CA PRO A 123 -22.22 0.11 0.09
C PRO A 123 -23.02 1.42 -0.09
N SER A 124 -22.81 2.40 0.78
CA SER A 124 -23.52 3.69 0.72
C SER A 124 -23.03 4.60 -0.43
N THR A 125 -21.75 4.54 -0.78
CA THR A 125 -21.21 5.39 -1.86
C THR A 125 -21.45 4.78 -3.24
N ILE A 126 -21.41 3.44 -3.38
CA ILE A 126 -21.71 2.76 -4.66
C ILE A 126 -23.17 2.87 -5.10
N GLU A 127 -24.08 3.21 -4.20
CA GLU A 127 -25.47 3.53 -4.57
C GLU A 127 -25.57 4.85 -5.35
N GLN A 128 -24.67 5.80 -5.11
CA GLN A 128 -24.72 7.16 -5.63
C GLN A 128 -23.80 7.37 -6.85
N VAL A 129 -22.65 6.72 -6.88
CA VAL A 129 -21.62 6.86 -7.92
C VAL A 129 -21.08 5.50 -8.35
N ASP A 130 -20.37 5.45 -9.47
CA ASP A 130 -19.52 4.31 -9.81
C ASP A 130 -18.05 4.66 -9.53
N PHE A 131 -17.26 3.64 -9.20
CA PHE A 131 -15.84 3.82 -8.90
C PHE A 131 -14.97 3.11 -9.92
N THR A 132 -13.78 3.65 -10.14
CA THR A 132 -12.67 2.91 -10.72
C THR A 132 -12.25 1.75 -9.82
N ASP A 133 -11.31 0.95 -10.27
CA ASP A 133 -10.53 0.10 -9.36
C ASP A 133 -9.90 0.97 -8.28
N SER A 134 -9.74 0.38 -7.08
CA SER A 134 -9.16 1.10 -5.96
C SER A 134 -7.76 1.61 -6.31
N TYR A 135 -7.49 2.90 -6.13
CA TYR A 135 -6.15 3.43 -6.38
C TYR A 135 -5.25 3.42 -5.15
N TYR A 136 -5.79 3.35 -3.95
CA TYR A 136 -5.08 2.90 -2.76
C TYR A 136 -6.05 2.26 -1.75
N ALA A 137 -5.49 1.46 -0.86
CA ALA A 137 -6.17 1.00 0.34
C ALA A 137 -5.22 1.21 1.51
N THR A 138 -5.76 1.59 2.65
CA THR A 138 -4.95 1.76 3.85
C THR A 138 -4.93 0.44 4.62
N PRO A 139 -3.79 -0.24 4.72
CA PRO A 139 -3.70 -1.42 5.56
C PRO A 139 -3.79 -1.04 7.03
N ALA A 140 -4.29 -1.94 7.87
CA ALA A 140 -4.04 -1.89 9.29
C ALA A 140 -2.64 -2.43 9.59
N LYS A 141 -1.91 -1.82 10.52
CA LYS A 141 -0.55 -2.24 10.88
C LYS A 141 -0.34 -2.23 12.40
N PHE A 142 0.58 -3.09 12.82
CA PHE A 142 1.12 -3.05 14.17
C PHE A 142 2.28 -2.06 14.28
N VAL A 143 2.33 -1.36 15.40
CA VAL A 143 3.45 -0.51 15.82
C VAL A 143 3.92 -0.97 17.18
N ALA A 144 5.23 -1.06 17.36
CA ALA A 144 5.85 -1.31 18.66
C ALA A 144 6.97 -0.32 18.92
N ARG A 145 7.37 -0.19 20.19
CA ARG A 145 8.56 0.60 20.53
C ARG A 145 9.81 0.03 19.88
N ASN A 146 10.75 0.89 19.55
CA ASN A 146 12.03 0.49 18.93
C ASN A 146 12.80 -0.54 19.78
N ALA A 147 12.72 -0.43 21.11
CA ALA A 147 13.34 -1.36 22.05
C ALA A 147 12.60 -2.70 22.21
N SER A 148 11.40 -2.84 21.61
CA SER A 148 10.62 -4.07 21.67
C SER A 148 11.33 -5.21 20.92
N LYS A 149 11.32 -6.40 21.54
CA LYS A 149 11.85 -7.64 20.95
C LYS A 149 10.78 -8.47 20.24
N ILE A 150 9.60 -7.89 20.02
CA ILE A 150 8.52 -8.55 19.29
C ILE A 150 8.84 -8.44 17.79
N ASP A 151 9.18 -9.54 17.15
CA ASP A 151 9.49 -9.61 15.72
C ASP A 151 8.35 -10.24 14.91
N GLY A 152 7.69 -11.27 15.46
CA GLY A 152 6.52 -11.93 14.86
C GLY A 152 5.23 -11.17 15.17
N ILE A 153 4.29 -11.23 14.23
CA ILE A 153 2.96 -10.63 14.37
C ILE A 153 1.83 -11.61 13.99
N THR A 154 2.08 -12.90 14.09
CA THR A 154 1.02 -13.91 13.96
C THR A 154 0.19 -13.95 15.26
N PRO A 155 -1.03 -14.48 15.23
CA PRO A 155 -1.83 -14.65 16.45
C PRO A 155 -1.06 -15.40 17.56
N GLU A 156 -0.29 -16.42 17.19
CA GLU A 156 0.52 -17.21 18.13
C GLU A 156 1.69 -16.42 18.72
N ASP A 157 2.33 -15.54 17.94
CA ASP A 157 3.42 -14.66 18.41
C ASP A 157 2.93 -13.62 19.41
N LEU A 158 1.65 -13.23 19.30
CA LEU A 158 1.02 -12.18 20.07
C LEU A 158 0.12 -12.71 21.21
N ASP A 159 0.12 -14.01 21.47
CA ASP A 159 -0.61 -14.59 22.60
C ASP A 159 -0.21 -13.91 23.91
N GLY A 160 -1.22 -13.47 24.69
CA GLY A 160 -1.05 -12.77 25.96
C GLY A 160 -0.44 -11.36 25.86
N ARG A 161 -0.03 -10.88 24.67
CA ARG A 161 0.51 -9.53 24.50
C ARG A 161 -0.58 -8.48 24.62
N LYS A 162 -0.25 -7.35 25.23
CA LYS A 162 -1.17 -6.21 25.33
C LYS A 162 -1.16 -5.43 24.02
N ILE A 163 -2.27 -5.51 23.28
CA ILE A 163 -2.45 -4.79 22.03
C ILE A 163 -3.45 -3.65 22.24
N GLY A 164 -2.99 -2.40 22.10
CA GLY A 164 -3.84 -1.23 22.11
C GLY A 164 -4.56 -1.02 20.79
N VAL A 165 -5.79 -0.55 20.86
CA VAL A 165 -6.62 -0.20 19.69
C VAL A 165 -7.68 0.83 20.09
N THR A 166 -8.12 1.65 19.14
CA THR A 166 -9.23 2.59 19.36
C THR A 166 -10.53 1.83 19.40
N ALA A 167 -11.35 2.10 20.42
CA ALA A 167 -12.62 1.42 20.66
C ALA A 167 -13.64 1.68 19.54
N GLN A 168 -14.53 0.72 19.34
CA GLN A 168 -15.64 0.78 18.35
C GLN A 168 -15.18 0.97 16.90
N THR A 169 -13.95 0.57 16.57
CA THR A 169 -13.40 0.63 15.22
C THR A 169 -13.38 -0.74 14.55
N ALA A 170 -13.23 -0.73 13.22
CA ALA A 170 -12.97 -1.95 12.44
C ALA A 170 -11.68 -2.64 12.87
N HIS A 171 -10.69 -1.87 13.34
CA HIS A 171 -9.42 -2.40 13.86
C HIS A 171 -9.65 -3.23 15.13
N GLU A 172 -10.49 -2.76 16.05
CA GLU A 172 -10.88 -3.54 17.23
C GLU A 172 -11.60 -4.82 16.84
N ALA A 173 -12.58 -4.73 15.94
CA ALA A 173 -13.33 -5.90 15.47
C ALA A 173 -12.42 -6.94 14.81
N TYR A 174 -11.43 -6.49 14.04
CA TYR A 174 -10.41 -7.33 13.41
C TYR A 174 -9.56 -8.07 14.47
N LEU A 175 -9.01 -7.34 15.45
CA LEU A 175 -8.20 -7.94 16.52
C LEU A 175 -8.99 -8.99 17.30
N ARG A 176 -10.22 -8.68 17.70
CA ARG A 176 -11.07 -9.63 18.45
C ARG A 176 -11.39 -10.90 17.67
N HIS A 177 -11.39 -10.82 16.34
CA HIS A 177 -11.66 -11.98 15.49
C HIS A 177 -10.41 -12.82 15.24
N PHE A 178 -9.28 -12.20 14.94
CA PHE A 178 -8.07 -12.91 14.49
C PHE A 178 -7.00 -13.07 15.58
N PHE A 179 -7.04 -12.27 16.65
CA PHE A 179 -6.06 -12.25 17.73
C PHE A 179 -6.75 -12.44 19.09
N ALA A 180 -7.64 -13.43 19.16
CA ALA A 180 -8.51 -13.64 20.32
C ALA A 180 -7.75 -13.94 21.62
N ASP A 181 -6.55 -14.54 21.54
CA ASP A 181 -5.71 -14.90 22.68
C ASP A 181 -4.80 -13.74 23.14
N ALA A 182 -4.78 -12.64 22.41
CA ALA A 182 -4.08 -11.42 22.82
C ALA A 182 -4.90 -10.62 23.86
N ALA A 183 -4.19 -9.89 24.73
CA ALA A 183 -4.82 -8.98 25.70
C ALA A 183 -5.17 -7.64 25.00
N ILE A 184 -6.35 -7.54 24.41
CA ILE A 184 -6.81 -6.34 23.69
C ILE A 184 -7.20 -5.25 24.68
N VAL A 185 -6.51 -4.10 24.60
CA VAL A 185 -6.75 -2.91 25.43
C VAL A 185 -7.35 -1.81 24.55
N THR A 186 -8.59 -1.42 24.82
CA THR A 186 -9.29 -0.39 24.07
C THR A 186 -9.11 1.00 24.68
N PHE A 187 -8.98 2.01 23.82
CA PHE A 187 -8.87 3.42 24.18
C PHE A 187 -9.98 4.22 23.48
N GLU A 188 -10.40 5.33 24.06
CA GLU A 188 -11.42 6.17 23.42
C GLU A 188 -10.90 6.91 22.20
N THR A 189 -9.60 7.28 22.21
CA THR A 189 -8.96 8.04 21.13
C THR A 189 -7.64 7.39 20.68
N ASP A 190 -7.24 7.70 19.45
CA ASP A 190 -5.93 7.32 18.90
C ASP A 190 -4.78 7.93 19.71
N GLU A 191 -4.96 9.15 20.24
CA GLU A 191 -3.94 9.84 21.02
C GLU A 191 -3.67 9.12 22.35
N GLU A 192 -4.71 8.67 23.05
CA GLU A 192 -4.59 7.87 24.26
C GLU A 192 -3.87 6.55 24.00
N ALA A 193 -4.22 5.85 22.90
CA ALA A 193 -3.61 4.61 22.49
C ALA A 193 -2.11 4.78 22.15
N ARG A 194 -1.76 5.85 21.42
CA ARG A 194 -0.38 6.23 21.10
C ARG A 194 0.43 6.56 22.34
N THR A 195 -0.16 7.30 23.26
CA THR A 195 0.46 7.64 24.56
C THR A 195 0.70 6.39 25.39
N ALA A 196 -0.26 5.47 25.44
CA ALA A 196 -0.11 4.21 26.16
C ALA A 196 1.02 3.33 25.60
N LEU A 197 1.24 3.32 24.27
CA LEU A 197 2.38 2.62 23.68
C LEU A 197 3.71 3.28 24.08
N ARG A 198 3.79 4.59 24.01
CA ARG A 198 4.98 5.36 24.37
C ARG A 198 5.34 5.18 25.84
N GLU A 199 4.34 5.16 26.73
CA GLU A 199 4.49 5.00 28.20
C GLU A 199 4.59 3.53 28.65
N GLU A 200 4.75 2.58 27.74
CA GLU A 200 4.92 1.14 28.03
C GLU A 200 3.72 0.46 28.71
N LYS A 201 2.53 1.03 28.63
CA LYS A 201 1.29 0.44 29.17
C LYS A 201 0.77 -0.71 28.30
N ILE A 202 1.12 -0.70 27.01
CA ILE A 202 0.83 -1.74 26.02
C ILE A 202 2.10 -2.13 25.26
N ASP A 203 2.11 -3.32 24.69
CA ASP A 203 3.25 -3.86 23.94
C ASP A 203 3.24 -3.42 22.46
N LEU A 204 2.05 -3.39 21.87
CA LEU A 204 1.82 -3.00 20.48
C LEU A 204 0.59 -2.08 20.40
N LEU A 205 0.56 -1.27 19.35
CA LEU A 205 -0.59 -0.51 18.91
C LEU A 205 -1.00 -1.02 17.52
N PHE A 206 -2.30 -1.22 17.29
CA PHE A 206 -2.85 -1.62 16.01
C PHE A 206 -3.82 -0.57 15.48
N GLY A 207 -3.64 -0.15 14.22
CA GLY A 207 -4.46 0.90 13.64
C GLY A 207 -4.15 1.15 12.17
N ASP A 208 -4.73 2.22 11.64
CA ASP A 208 -4.55 2.67 10.26
C ASP A 208 -3.09 3.03 9.96
N ALA A 209 -2.52 2.42 8.93
CA ALA A 209 -1.10 2.59 8.61
C ALA A 209 -0.72 4.02 8.25
N ILE A 210 -1.59 4.78 7.56
CA ILE A 210 -1.29 6.16 7.18
C ILE A 210 -1.28 7.05 8.41
N SER A 211 -2.30 6.94 9.26
CA SER A 211 -2.40 7.68 10.50
C SER A 211 -1.21 7.38 11.44
N LEU A 212 -0.86 6.10 11.58
CA LEU A 212 0.29 5.67 12.39
C LEU A 212 1.63 6.11 11.78
N MET A 213 1.76 6.11 10.47
CA MET A 213 2.98 6.55 9.78
C MET A 213 3.27 8.03 10.05
N PHE A 214 2.26 8.90 9.94
CA PHE A 214 2.44 10.33 10.25
C PHE A 214 2.78 10.54 11.72
N TRP A 215 2.14 9.80 12.62
CA TRP A 215 2.49 9.86 14.04
C TRP A 215 3.95 9.40 14.30
N ILE A 216 4.38 8.25 13.75
CA ILE A 216 5.74 7.71 13.95
C ILE A 216 6.80 8.72 13.46
N ASN A 217 6.55 9.42 12.36
CA ASN A 217 7.49 10.39 11.78
C ASN A 217 7.29 11.81 12.34
N GLY A 218 6.22 12.05 13.09
CA GLY A 218 5.95 13.34 13.75
C GLY A 218 6.65 13.51 15.08
N SER A 219 6.66 14.75 15.60
CA SER A 219 7.23 15.12 16.89
C SER A 219 6.61 14.36 18.07
N ASP A 220 5.33 14.04 17.97
CA ASP A 220 4.52 13.46 19.06
C ASP A 220 4.91 12.03 19.41
N SER A 221 5.49 11.30 18.47
CA SER A 221 6.05 9.97 18.72
C SER A 221 7.33 10.02 19.54
N GLN A 222 8.04 11.16 19.56
CA GLN A 222 9.37 11.32 20.15
C GLN A 222 10.38 10.28 19.62
N GLY A 223 10.17 9.78 18.38
CA GLY A 223 11.00 8.75 17.77
C GLY A 223 10.97 7.39 18.48
N CYS A 224 9.93 7.11 19.27
CA CYS A 224 9.86 5.91 20.12
C CYS A 224 9.72 4.60 19.35
N CYS A 225 9.14 4.66 18.16
CA CYS A 225 8.33 3.55 17.69
C CYS A 225 8.51 3.31 16.20
N GLN A 226 8.19 2.08 15.75
CA GLN A 226 8.27 1.67 14.35
C GLN A 226 7.22 0.62 14.03
N PHE A 227 6.90 0.46 12.74
CA PHE A 227 6.04 -0.61 12.27
C PHE A 227 6.62 -1.99 12.54
N ARG A 228 5.73 -2.97 12.74
CA ARG A 228 6.04 -4.40 12.85
C ARG A 228 5.25 -5.19 11.82
N GLY A 229 5.95 -6.07 11.13
CA GLY A 229 5.37 -7.00 10.16
C GLY A 229 4.70 -6.31 8.96
N ARG A 230 3.92 -7.12 8.25
CA ARG A 230 3.14 -6.68 7.08
C ARG A 230 1.86 -5.94 7.48
N GLY A 231 1.21 -5.30 6.52
CA GLY A 231 -0.14 -4.76 6.67
C GLY A 231 -1.23 -5.81 6.46
N PHE A 232 -2.41 -5.54 7.00
CA PHE A 232 -3.63 -6.34 6.89
C PHE A 232 -4.66 -5.57 6.07
N LEU A 233 -5.24 -6.22 5.05
CA LEU A 233 -6.10 -5.58 4.03
C LEU A 233 -7.45 -6.31 3.86
N GLU A 234 -7.93 -7.02 4.88
CA GLU A 234 -9.20 -7.75 4.78
C GLU A 234 -10.36 -6.80 4.52
N ALA A 235 -10.90 -6.83 3.29
CA ALA A 235 -11.97 -5.95 2.84
C ALA A 235 -13.22 -5.97 3.74
N LYS A 236 -13.52 -7.10 4.38
CA LYS A 236 -14.62 -7.22 5.35
C LYS A 236 -14.52 -6.21 6.50
N TYR A 237 -13.30 -5.83 6.91
CA TYR A 237 -13.04 -4.92 8.02
C TYR A 237 -12.60 -3.53 7.54
N PHE A 238 -11.69 -3.48 6.55
CA PHE A 238 -11.02 -2.24 6.14
C PHE A 238 -11.55 -1.67 4.81
N GLY A 239 -12.61 -2.32 4.24
CA GLY A 239 -13.23 -1.89 2.98
C GLY A 239 -12.43 -2.28 1.74
N GLU A 240 -12.98 -1.94 0.58
CA GLU A 240 -12.39 -2.19 -0.75
C GLU A 240 -11.30 -1.16 -1.12
N GLY A 241 -10.99 -0.23 -0.22
CA GLY A 241 -10.11 0.89 -0.47
C GLY A 241 -10.84 2.12 -0.99
N VAL A 242 -10.10 3.03 -1.63
CA VAL A 242 -10.64 4.26 -2.21
C VAL A 242 -10.51 4.24 -3.72
N GLY A 243 -11.54 4.74 -4.42
CA GLY A 243 -11.61 4.79 -5.87
C GLY A 243 -11.81 6.22 -6.38
N ILE A 244 -11.56 6.41 -7.68
CA ILE A 244 -11.97 7.63 -8.37
C ILE A 244 -13.45 7.46 -8.70
N ALA A 245 -14.29 8.37 -8.20
CA ALA A 245 -15.71 8.32 -8.44
C ALA A 245 -16.06 8.98 -9.80
N VAL A 246 -17.02 8.38 -10.50
CA VAL A 246 -17.63 8.91 -11.71
C VAL A 246 -19.15 8.90 -11.56
N ALA A 247 -19.86 9.67 -12.37
CA ALA A 247 -21.31 9.65 -12.36
C ALA A 247 -21.84 8.22 -12.54
N LYS A 248 -22.91 7.89 -11.82
CA LYS A 248 -23.55 6.57 -11.87
C LYS A 248 -23.91 6.18 -13.30
N GLY A 249 -23.46 5.00 -13.74
CA GLY A 249 -23.68 4.49 -15.10
C GLY A 249 -22.66 4.98 -16.15
N ASN A 250 -21.70 5.84 -15.78
CA ASN A 250 -20.64 6.29 -16.70
C ASN A 250 -19.52 5.25 -16.84
N ILE A 251 -19.87 4.06 -17.32
CA ILE A 251 -18.96 2.92 -17.49
C ILE A 251 -17.82 3.26 -18.46
N ARG A 252 -18.13 4.03 -19.52
CA ARG A 252 -17.11 4.40 -20.53
C ARG A 252 -15.96 5.19 -19.92
N LEU A 253 -16.24 6.19 -19.10
CA LEU A 253 -15.19 6.96 -18.43
C LEU A 253 -14.47 6.12 -17.35
N LYS A 254 -15.21 5.31 -16.61
CA LYS A 254 -14.62 4.37 -15.62
C LYS A 254 -13.56 3.46 -16.27
N GLU A 255 -13.86 2.85 -17.42
CA GLU A 255 -12.90 2.00 -18.15
C GLU A 255 -11.67 2.77 -18.63
N VAL A 256 -11.84 4.01 -19.11
CA VAL A 256 -10.72 4.89 -19.49
C VAL A 256 -9.85 5.21 -18.30
N LEU A 257 -10.44 5.54 -17.16
CA LEU A 257 -9.69 5.84 -15.93
C LEU A 257 -8.98 4.61 -15.35
N ASN A 258 -9.60 3.43 -15.39
CA ASN A 258 -8.95 2.18 -14.98
C ASN A 258 -7.74 1.86 -15.87
N TYR A 259 -7.89 2.02 -17.19
CA TYR A 259 -6.77 1.87 -18.09
C TYR A 259 -5.63 2.84 -17.79
N ALA A 260 -5.93 4.11 -17.55
CA ALA A 260 -4.93 5.12 -17.20
C ALA A 260 -4.26 4.82 -15.85
N LEU A 261 -5.01 4.37 -14.83
CA LEU A 261 -4.47 3.94 -13.53
C LEU A 261 -3.47 2.78 -13.69
N ALA A 262 -3.84 1.74 -14.46
CA ALA A 262 -2.96 0.60 -14.73
C ALA A 262 -1.67 1.05 -15.44
N ARG A 263 -1.76 1.99 -16.39
CA ARG A 263 -0.60 2.57 -17.09
C ARG A 263 0.30 3.39 -16.16
N VAL A 264 -0.28 4.25 -15.33
CA VAL A 264 0.48 5.08 -14.36
C VAL A 264 1.19 4.20 -13.33
N ARG A 265 0.58 3.07 -12.91
CA ARG A 265 1.21 2.06 -12.05
C ARG A 265 2.33 1.32 -12.80
N GLY A 266 2.05 0.79 -13.98
CA GLY A 266 3.03 0.03 -14.76
C GLY A 266 4.24 0.83 -15.21
N SER A 267 4.15 2.16 -15.27
CA SER A 267 5.29 3.05 -15.60
C SER A 267 6.17 3.42 -14.40
N GLY A 268 5.81 3.02 -13.17
CA GLY A 268 6.49 3.43 -11.93
C GLY A 268 6.13 4.84 -11.46
N ARG A 269 5.29 5.56 -12.19
CA ARG A 269 4.89 6.93 -11.84
C ARG A 269 4.05 6.99 -10.56
N TYR A 270 3.28 5.94 -10.31
CA TYR A 270 2.48 5.83 -9.11
C TYR A 270 3.35 5.74 -7.85
N GLU A 271 4.42 4.94 -7.89
CA GLU A 271 5.39 4.80 -6.81
C GLU A 271 6.12 6.12 -6.54
N GLU A 272 6.49 6.87 -7.60
CA GLU A 272 7.08 8.20 -7.43
C GLU A 272 6.15 9.15 -6.68
N LEU A 273 4.85 9.09 -6.98
CA LEU A 273 3.84 9.90 -6.28
C LEU A 273 3.69 9.47 -4.82
N LEU A 274 3.63 8.16 -4.54
CA LEU A 274 3.58 7.65 -3.17
C LEU A 274 4.79 8.13 -2.36
N LEU A 275 6.00 7.96 -2.88
CA LEU A 275 7.22 8.36 -2.17
C LEU A 275 7.36 9.88 -1.98
N ARG A 276 6.69 10.68 -2.80
CA ARG A 276 6.65 12.15 -2.65
C ARG A 276 5.85 12.58 -1.42
N TYR A 277 4.71 11.93 -1.18
CA TYR A 277 3.75 12.34 -0.15
C TYR A 277 3.81 11.50 1.11
N PHE A 278 4.37 10.29 1.05
CA PHE A 278 4.41 9.36 2.16
C PHE A 278 5.84 8.95 2.49
N PRO A 279 6.34 9.27 3.70
CA PRO A 279 7.75 9.08 4.06
C PRO A 279 8.18 7.62 4.24
N LEU A 280 7.21 6.69 4.30
CA LEU A 280 7.45 5.25 4.44
C LEU A 280 6.59 4.46 3.47
N ALA A 281 7.06 3.27 3.07
CA ALA A 281 6.25 2.33 2.32
C ALA A 281 5.04 1.89 3.19
N ILE A 282 3.84 2.15 2.70
CA ILE A 282 2.58 1.83 3.38
C ILE A 282 2.28 0.33 3.27
N TYR A 283 2.81 -0.33 2.24
CA TYR A 283 2.55 -1.73 1.88
C TYR A 283 3.71 -2.65 2.23
#